data_f95b72a42c31a3a6dbba9fc4c3324716
#
_entry.id   f95b72a42c31a3a6dbba9fc4c3324716
#
_cell.length_a   1.000
_cell.length_b   1.000
_cell.length_c   1.000
_cell.angle_alpha   90.00
_cell.angle_beta   90.00
_cell.angle_gamma   90.00
#
_symmetry.space_group_name_H-M   'P 1'
#
loop_
_entity.id
_entity.type
_entity.pdbx_description
1 polymer ?
#
loop_
_entity_poly.entity_id
_entity_poly.type
_entity_poly.pdbx_seq_one_letter_code
_entity_poly.pdbx_strand_id
1 'polypeptide(L)'
;MQFPSPVSLQWIAELIHAKLVGHVNAQATGINEIHKVEPGDLVFVDHPKYYDKCLNSAASFIIINKETAVPEGKALLIVDNPFEAYCKIADHFRPFEPSHKMISDSAVIGEGSFIYPGAFIGNHVRIGKNCIIHPNVSIMDHCILGDHVIIQAGTVIGSDAFYYNTKKDRELWYKKMPSCGRVIIEDHVEIGAGCTIDRGVSHDSIIGKGTKIDNLVHIGHDTVTGKNCLFAGQVGIAGVVKIGDGVTLWGQVGVSKTLTIGANTVVYAQSGVKNDTEGGKVYFGSPIEEAREKMKELVWIKRIPLLWEKVMGKP
;
A
#
# COMPACT_ATOMS: atom_id res chain seq x y z
N MET A 1 6.80 9.43 -1.76
CA MET A 1 8.26 9.39 -1.47
C MET A 1 8.75 10.79 -1.15
N GLN A 2 9.37 10.98 -0.01
CA GLN A 2 10.06 12.24 0.31
C GLN A 2 11.44 12.24 -0.33
N PHE A 3 11.90 13.39 -0.83
CA PHE A 3 13.25 13.56 -1.35
C PHE A 3 14.27 13.67 -0.21
N PRO A 4 15.53 13.28 -0.41
CA PRO A 4 16.57 13.40 0.62
C PRO A 4 16.81 14.85 1.08
N SER A 5 16.58 15.82 0.20
CA SER A 5 16.59 17.26 0.47
C SER A 5 15.64 17.96 -0.50
N PRO A 6 15.15 19.18 -0.20
CA PRO A 6 14.33 19.95 -1.13
C PRO A 6 15.06 20.18 -2.46
N VAL A 7 14.35 20.02 -3.57
CA VAL A 7 14.89 20.06 -4.94
C VAL A 7 14.24 21.18 -5.75
N SER A 8 15.04 21.98 -6.43
CA SER A 8 14.56 23.07 -7.29
C SER A 8 13.62 22.55 -8.38
N LEU A 9 12.48 23.24 -8.57
CA LEU A 9 11.55 22.91 -9.66
C LEU A 9 12.19 23.08 -11.03
N GLN A 10 13.14 24.00 -11.17
CA GLN A 10 13.84 24.22 -12.41
C GLN A 10 14.69 22.99 -12.79
N TRP A 11 15.41 22.43 -11.81
CA TRP A 11 16.17 21.20 -12.01
C TRP A 11 15.24 20.01 -12.37
N ILE A 12 14.07 19.90 -11.70
CA ILE A 12 13.10 18.86 -12.02
C ILE A 12 12.55 19.05 -13.43
N ALA A 13 12.22 20.29 -13.82
CA ALA A 13 11.73 20.61 -15.15
C ALA A 13 12.76 20.26 -16.24
N GLU A 14 14.04 20.52 -16.00
CA GLU A 14 15.14 20.12 -16.89
C GLU A 14 15.24 18.58 -16.98
N LEU A 15 15.19 17.87 -15.83
CA LEU A 15 15.24 16.40 -15.79
C LEU A 15 14.16 15.76 -16.66
N ILE A 16 12.91 16.29 -16.61
CA ILE A 16 11.77 15.70 -17.32
C ILE A 16 11.41 16.42 -18.61
N HIS A 17 12.20 17.43 -19.03
CA HIS A 17 11.97 18.29 -20.19
C HIS A 17 10.60 18.98 -20.17
N ALA A 18 10.21 19.52 -19.01
CA ALA A 18 8.94 20.18 -18.81
C ALA A 18 8.99 21.68 -19.07
N LYS A 19 7.89 22.23 -19.60
CA LYS A 19 7.63 23.67 -19.53
C LYS A 19 7.11 24.02 -18.14
N LEU A 20 7.88 24.82 -17.39
CA LEU A 20 7.53 25.24 -16.03
C LEU A 20 6.73 26.55 -16.05
N VAL A 21 5.58 26.58 -15.36
CA VAL A 21 4.68 27.73 -15.30
C VAL A 21 4.19 27.94 -13.87
N GLY A 22 4.05 29.17 -13.42
CA GLY A 22 3.56 29.54 -12.08
C GLY A 22 4.68 29.85 -11.10
N HIS A 23 4.64 29.31 -9.88
CA HIS A 23 5.62 29.59 -8.82
C HIS A 23 6.95 28.84 -9.07
N VAL A 24 7.72 29.32 -10.04
CA VAL A 24 8.88 28.64 -10.61
C VAL A 24 10.11 28.55 -9.69
N ASN A 25 10.25 29.47 -8.72
CA ASN A 25 11.41 29.51 -7.81
C ASN A 25 11.23 28.65 -6.54
N ALA A 26 10.22 27.78 -6.53
CA ALA A 26 9.95 26.92 -5.40
C ALA A 26 10.83 25.65 -5.42
N GLN A 27 10.80 24.93 -4.30
CA GLN A 27 11.47 23.64 -4.13
C GLN A 27 10.45 22.56 -3.80
N ALA A 28 10.59 21.42 -4.46
CA ALA A 28 9.80 20.23 -4.14
C ALA A 28 10.46 19.42 -3.04
N THR A 29 9.65 18.89 -2.12
CA THR A 29 10.10 18.05 -1.00
C THR A 29 9.82 16.58 -1.20
N GLY A 30 8.97 16.24 -2.16
CA GLY A 30 8.62 14.85 -2.45
C GLY A 30 7.79 14.68 -3.73
N ILE A 31 7.46 13.43 -4.03
CA ILE A 31 6.56 13.06 -5.12
C ILE A 31 5.59 11.99 -4.63
N ASN A 32 4.29 12.23 -4.79
CA ASN A 32 3.27 11.38 -4.23
C ASN A 32 2.04 11.23 -5.14
N GLU A 33 1.23 10.21 -4.87
CA GLU A 33 -0.04 10.02 -5.56
C GLU A 33 -1.11 10.98 -5.00
N ILE A 34 -2.07 11.36 -5.84
CA ILE A 34 -3.08 12.39 -5.59
C ILE A 34 -3.86 12.26 -4.26
N HIS A 35 -3.98 11.05 -3.73
CA HIS A 35 -4.69 10.79 -2.47
C HIS A 35 -3.80 10.90 -1.21
N LYS A 36 -2.51 11.16 -1.40
CA LYS A 36 -1.49 11.19 -0.33
C LYS A 36 -0.61 12.43 -0.37
N VAL A 37 -0.86 13.36 -1.31
CA VAL A 37 -0.03 14.57 -1.46
C VAL A 37 -0.20 15.54 -0.30
N GLU A 38 0.91 16.16 0.04
CA GLU A 38 1.03 17.23 1.03
C GLU A 38 1.61 18.51 0.38
N PRO A 39 1.54 19.66 1.04
CA PRO A 39 2.23 20.87 0.56
C PRO A 39 3.73 20.62 0.36
N GLY A 40 4.25 21.07 -0.80
CA GLY A 40 5.63 20.79 -1.21
C GLY A 40 5.81 19.56 -2.10
N ASP A 41 4.78 18.72 -2.24
CA ASP A 41 4.85 17.55 -3.10
C ASP A 41 4.58 17.85 -4.58
N LEU A 42 5.22 17.03 -5.43
CA LEU A 42 4.84 16.80 -6.82
C LEU A 42 3.73 15.74 -6.90
N VAL A 43 2.83 15.93 -7.85
CA VAL A 43 1.84 14.91 -8.27
C VAL A 43 1.76 14.90 -9.79
N PHE A 44 1.41 13.77 -10.39
CA PHE A 44 1.15 13.73 -11.82
C PHE A 44 -0.31 13.46 -12.14
N VAL A 45 -0.77 13.95 -13.29
CA VAL A 45 -2.07 13.63 -13.86
C VAL A 45 -1.99 13.58 -15.38
N ASP A 46 -2.47 12.49 -15.96
CA ASP A 46 -2.46 12.25 -17.41
C ASP A 46 -3.85 11.94 -18.00
N HIS A 47 -4.91 11.98 -17.16
CA HIS A 47 -6.26 11.68 -17.60
C HIS A 47 -7.23 12.83 -17.25
N PRO A 48 -8.00 13.36 -18.22
CA PRO A 48 -8.87 14.53 -18.03
C PRO A 48 -9.84 14.46 -16.85
N LYS A 49 -10.37 13.28 -16.56
CA LYS A 49 -11.27 13.05 -15.42
C LYS A 49 -10.69 13.50 -14.06
N TYR A 50 -9.37 13.51 -13.93
CA TYR A 50 -8.69 13.78 -12.66
C TYR A 50 -7.98 15.15 -12.62
N TYR A 51 -8.04 15.95 -13.69
CA TYR A 51 -7.37 17.26 -13.73
C TYR A 51 -7.83 18.17 -12.59
N ASP A 52 -9.13 18.41 -12.46
CA ASP A 52 -9.67 19.28 -11.42
C ASP A 52 -9.31 18.79 -10.01
N LYS A 53 -9.43 17.48 -9.78
CA LYS A 53 -9.05 16.87 -8.51
C LYS A 53 -7.57 17.10 -8.19
N CYS A 54 -6.70 17.00 -9.19
CA CYS A 54 -5.27 17.16 -9.04
C CYS A 54 -4.90 18.65 -8.82
N LEU A 55 -5.46 19.55 -9.63
CA LEU A 55 -5.24 21.00 -9.51
C LEU A 55 -5.69 21.55 -8.15
N ASN A 56 -6.77 20.99 -7.57
CA ASN A 56 -7.31 21.38 -6.26
C ASN A 56 -6.79 20.53 -5.09
N SER A 57 -5.83 19.59 -5.33
CA SER A 57 -5.24 18.78 -4.27
C SER A 57 -4.32 19.61 -3.35
N ALA A 58 -3.80 18.99 -2.29
CA ALA A 58 -2.80 19.62 -1.41
C ALA A 58 -1.40 19.76 -2.08
N ALA A 59 -1.15 19.08 -3.21
CA ALA A 59 0.12 19.17 -3.93
C ALA A 59 0.43 20.62 -4.34
N SER A 60 1.67 21.03 -4.14
CA SER A 60 2.14 22.34 -4.60
C SER A 60 2.52 22.35 -6.09
N PHE A 61 2.88 21.18 -6.65
CA PHE A 61 3.41 21.07 -8.00
C PHE A 61 2.75 19.96 -8.77
N ILE A 62 2.30 20.23 -9.99
CA ILE A 62 1.51 19.30 -10.79
C ILE A 62 2.21 19.03 -12.14
N ILE A 63 2.52 17.78 -12.40
CA ILE A 63 2.99 17.30 -13.71
C ILE A 63 1.75 16.97 -14.53
N ILE A 64 1.55 17.67 -15.65
CA ILE A 64 0.31 17.60 -16.43
C ILE A 64 0.60 17.67 -17.94
N ASN A 65 -0.27 17.06 -18.75
CA ASN A 65 -0.14 17.08 -20.21
C ASN A 65 -1.10 18.06 -20.89
N LYS A 66 -1.52 19.11 -20.17
CA LYS A 66 -2.42 20.14 -20.68
C LYS A 66 -2.02 21.53 -20.16
N GLU A 67 -1.99 22.51 -21.03
CA GLU A 67 -1.92 23.91 -20.62
C GLU A 67 -3.26 24.30 -19.99
N THR A 68 -3.20 24.88 -18.79
CA THR A 68 -4.36 25.33 -18.04
C THR A 68 -3.97 26.46 -17.10
N ALA A 69 -4.98 27.17 -16.54
CA ALA A 69 -4.73 28.19 -15.52
C ALA A 69 -4.01 27.56 -14.31
N VAL A 70 -2.98 28.24 -13.83
CA VAL A 70 -2.22 27.82 -12.65
C VAL A 70 -3.00 28.22 -11.41
N PRO A 71 -3.36 27.29 -10.51
CA PRO A 71 -3.94 27.67 -9.23
C PRO A 71 -2.99 28.54 -8.40
N GLU A 72 -3.52 29.42 -7.58
CA GLU A 72 -2.74 30.33 -6.75
C GLU A 72 -1.76 29.55 -5.84
N GLY A 73 -0.53 30.01 -5.77
CA GLY A 73 0.54 29.41 -4.96
C GLY A 73 1.13 28.10 -5.52
N LYS A 74 0.69 27.64 -6.70
CA LYS A 74 1.17 26.38 -7.31
C LYS A 74 2.07 26.60 -8.53
N ALA A 75 2.69 25.51 -8.99
CA ALA A 75 3.36 25.46 -10.30
C ALA A 75 2.93 24.23 -11.10
N LEU A 76 2.91 24.37 -12.42
CA LEU A 76 2.68 23.30 -13.37
C LEU A 76 3.97 22.97 -14.12
N LEU A 77 4.24 21.66 -14.23
CA LEU A 77 5.27 21.11 -15.10
C LEU A 77 4.54 20.44 -16.27
N ILE A 78 4.52 21.13 -17.41
CA ILE A 78 3.76 20.70 -18.58
C ILE A 78 4.66 19.80 -19.42
N VAL A 79 4.21 18.57 -19.67
CA VAL A 79 4.92 17.54 -20.44
C VAL A 79 3.91 16.73 -21.27
N ASP A 80 4.35 16.12 -22.36
CA ASP A 80 3.48 15.27 -23.18
C ASP A 80 3.03 13.99 -22.44
N ASN A 81 3.91 13.42 -21.62
CA ASN A 81 3.63 12.17 -20.89
C ASN A 81 3.95 12.30 -19.39
N PRO A 82 2.98 12.73 -18.57
CA PRO A 82 3.16 12.89 -17.11
C PRO A 82 3.56 11.60 -16.39
N PHE A 83 3.08 10.44 -16.85
CA PHE A 83 3.45 9.16 -16.27
C PHE A 83 4.94 8.85 -16.45
N GLU A 84 5.48 9.06 -17.67
CA GLU A 84 6.92 8.87 -17.91
C GLU A 84 7.77 9.87 -17.12
N ALA A 85 7.29 11.11 -17.00
CA ALA A 85 7.96 12.12 -16.19
C ALA A 85 8.01 11.70 -14.71
N TYR A 86 6.91 11.18 -14.17
CA TYR A 86 6.87 10.60 -12.83
C TYR A 86 7.89 9.47 -12.69
N CYS A 87 7.90 8.50 -13.62
CA CYS A 87 8.83 7.38 -13.58
C CYS A 87 10.29 7.88 -13.55
N LYS A 88 10.63 8.84 -14.39
CA LYS A 88 11.98 9.43 -14.45
C LYS A 88 12.43 10.05 -13.13
N ILE A 89 11.52 10.77 -12.46
CA ILE A 89 11.80 11.36 -11.15
C ILE A 89 11.95 10.25 -10.09
N ALA A 90 11.03 9.28 -10.07
CA ALA A 90 11.09 8.17 -9.14
C ALA A 90 12.38 7.35 -9.28
N ASP A 91 12.77 7.00 -10.50
CA ASP A 91 13.99 6.25 -10.79
C ASP A 91 15.27 7.06 -10.44
N HIS A 92 15.24 8.39 -10.56
CA HIS A 92 16.37 9.22 -10.15
C HIS A 92 16.60 9.19 -8.64
N PHE A 93 15.54 9.25 -7.82
CA PHE A 93 15.65 9.26 -6.35
C PHE A 93 15.63 7.87 -5.71
N ARG A 94 15.21 6.86 -6.47
CA ARG A 94 15.18 5.44 -6.08
C ARG A 94 15.66 4.57 -7.24
N PRO A 95 16.92 4.69 -7.64
CA PRO A 95 17.47 3.85 -8.70
C PRO A 95 17.50 2.39 -8.27
N PHE A 96 17.46 1.50 -9.24
CA PHE A 96 17.75 0.09 -8.98
C PHE A 96 19.22 -0.07 -8.61
N GLU A 97 19.48 -0.60 -7.42
CA GLU A 97 20.83 -0.89 -6.91
C GLU A 97 20.98 -2.42 -6.75
N PRO A 98 21.77 -3.09 -7.62
CA PRO A 98 21.93 -4.53 -7.50
C PRO A 98 22.71 -4.89 -6.23
N SER A 99 22.20 -5.86 -5.46
CA SER A 99 22.94 -6.45 -4.34
C SER A 99 23.61 -7.76 -4.79
N HIS A 100 24.89 -7.91 -4.48
CA HIS A 100 25.67 -9.12 -4.77
C HIS A 100 25.90 -9.99 -3.52
N LYS A 101 25.28 -9.63 -2.39
CA LYS A 101 25.42 -10.34 -1.09
C LYS A 101 24.06 -10.71 -0.54
N MET A 102 24.00 -11.78 0.24
CA MET A 102 22.77 -12.16 0.96
C MET A 102 22.38 -11.13 2.00
N ILE A 103 23.34 -10.47 2.64
CA ILE A 103 23.14 -9.34 3.53
C ILE A 103 23.94 -8.19 2.95
N SER A 104 23.26 -7.10 2.57
CA SER A 104 23.91 -5.91 2.01
C SER A 104 24.81 -5.23 3.04
N ASP A 105 25.93 -4.69 2.58
CA ASP A 105 26.84 -3.91 3.43
C ASP A 105 26.22 -2.59 3.95
N SER A 106 25.20 -2.09 3.27
CA SER A 106 24.43 -0.90 3.69
C SER A 106 23.30 -1.21 4.67
N ALA A 107 23.03 -2.51 4.96
CA ALA A 107 22.03 -2.89 5.95
C ALA A 107 22.53 -2.64 7.38
N VAL A 108 21.63 -2.19 8.23
CA VAL A 108 21.90 -1.96 9.66
C VAL A 108 21.07 -2.95 10.49
N ILE A 109 21.73 -3.78 11.27
CA ILE A 109 21.09 -4.82 12.10
C ILE A 109 21.34 -4.48 13.58
N GLY A 110 20.25 -4.33 14.34
CA GLY A 110 20.29 -4.02 15.76
C GLY A 110 20.81 -5.17 16.63
N GLU A 111 21.30 -4.82 17.80
CA GLU A 111 21.85 -5.74 18.78
C GLU A 111 20.86 -6.85 19.17
N GLY A 112 21.34 -8.09 19.33
CA GLY A 112 20.54 -9.23 19.71
C GLY A 112 19.65 -9.80 18.61
N SER A 113 19.66 -9.21 17.40
CA SER A 113 18.92 -9.72 16.27
C SER A 113 19.64 -10.89 15.59
N PHE A 114 18.89 -11.91 15.23
CA PHE A 114 19.40 -13.13 14.61
C PHE A 114 18.83 -13.32 13.19
N ILE A 115 19.73 -13.42 12.22
CA ILE A 115 19.40 -13.65 10.82
C ILE A 115 19.81 -15.09 10.48
N TYR A 116 18.83 -15.93 10.18
CA TYR A 116 19.11 -17.33 9.79
C TYR A 116 19.77 -17.41 8.40
N PRO A 117 20.55 -18.47 8.15
CA PRO A 117 21.11 -18.73 6.82
C PRO A 117 20.03 -18.79 5.73
N GLY A 118 20.36 -18.29 4.55
CA GLY A 118 19.45 -18.22 3.40
C GLY A 118 18.50 -17.01 3.39
N ALA A 119 18.47 -16.20 4.42
CA ALA A 119 17.72 -14.94 4.38
C ALA A 119 18.46 -13.90 3.52
N PHE A 120 17.70 -13.13 2.70
CA PHE A 120 18.19 -11.98 1.93
C PHE A 120 17.81 -10.68 2.62
N ILE A 121 18.78 -9.82 2.87
CA ILE A 121 18.61 -8.48 3.44
C ILE A 121 19.17 -7.47 2.43
N GLY A 122 18.27 -6.72 1.80
CA GLY A 122 18.57 -5.76 0.73
C GLY A 122 19.28 -4.50 1.19
N ASN A 123 19.51 -3.60 0.23
CA ASN A 123 20.23 -2.35 0.46
C ASN A 123 19.43 -1.42 1.37
N HIS A 124 20.14 -0.73 2.28
CA HIS A 124 19.57 0.27 3.19
C HIS A 124 18.46 -0.25 4.11
N VAL A 125 18.33 -1.56 4.29
CA VAL A 125 17.40 -2.16 5.25
C VAL A 125 17.87 -1.82 6.68
N ARG A 126 16.91 -1.50 7.55
CA ARG A 126 17.17 -1.30 8.97
C ARG A 126 16.35 -2.30 9.77
N ILE A 127 17.01 -3.09 10.59
CA ILE A 127 16.41 -4.07 11.50
C ILE A 127 16.71 -3.62 12.92
N GLY A 128 15.68 -3.49 13.76
CA GLY A 128 15.78 -3.14 15.16
C GLY A 128 16.47 -4.24 15.99
N LYS A 129 16.31 -4.16 17.32
CA LYS A 129 16.94 -5.06 18.29
C LYS A 129 16.09 -6.32 18.53
N ASN A 130 16.78 -7.41 18.90
CA ASN A 130 16.14 -8.67 19.32
C ASN A 130 15.14 -9.25 18.29
N CYS A 131 15.39 -9.02 17.01
CA CYS A 131 14.57 -9.57 15.92
C CYS A 131 15.02 -11.00 15.55
N ILE A 132 14.09 -11.79 15.03
CA ILE A 132 14.38 -13.15 14.53
C ILE A 132 13.89 -13.24 13.08
N ILE A 133 14.84 -13.38 12.15
CA ILE A 133 14.55 -13.51 10.72
C ILE A 133 14.87 -14.93 10.28
N HIS A 134 13.83 -15.70 10.00
CA HIS A 134 13.93 -17.12 9.70
C HIS A 134 14.52 -17.42 8.30
N PRO A 135 14.85 -18.69 7.99
CA PRO A 135 15.46 -19.05 6.71
C PRO A 135 14.62 -18.63 5.50
N ASN A 136 15.29 -18.24 4.41
CA ASN A 136 14.66 -17.88 3.13
C ASN A 136 13.67 -16.69 3.21
N VAL A 137 13.72 -15.88 4.24
CA VAL A 137 13.04 -14.59 4.28
C VAL A 137 13.75 -13.63 3.34
N SER A 138 13.00 -12.85 2.56
CA SER A 138 13.55 -11.80 1.71
C SER A 138 13.03 -10.45 2.19
N ILE A 139 13.94 -9.59 2.66
CA ILE A 139 13.63 -8.20 3.02
C ILE A 139 14.29 -7.31 1.97
N MET A 140 13.44 -6.71 1.12
CA MET A 140 13.87 -5.90 0.00
C MET A 140 14.35 -4.52 0.46
N ASP A 141 15.02 -3.79 -0.44
CA ASP A 141 15.69 -2.52 -0.16
C ASP A 141 14.82 -1.51 0.59
N HIS A 142 15.47 -0.76 1.49
CA HIS A 142 14.90 0.35 2.28
C HIS A 142 13.83 -0.02 3.31
N CYS A 143 13.48 -1.30 3.49
CA CYS A 143 12.54 -1.71 4.53
C CYS A 143 13.06 -1.39 5.93
N ILE A 144 12.15 -1.08 6.85
CA ILE A 144 12.46 -0.75 8.24
C ILE A 144 11.68 -1.70 9.16
N LEU A 145 12.38 -2.38 10.05
CA LEU A 145 11.82 -3.22 11.09
C LEU A 145 12.15 -2.62 12.45
N GLY A 146 11.15 -2.51 13.32
CA GLY A 146 11.31 -2.14 14.73
C GLY A 146 11.95 -3.24 15.56
N ASP A 147 11.83 -3.12 16.87
CA ASP A 147 12.40 -4.06 17.84
C ASP A 147 11.50 -5.28 18.06
N HIS A 148 12.09 -6.42 18.39
CA HIS A 148 11.37 -7.66 18.72
C HIS A 148 10.45 -8.18 17.60
N VAL A 149 10.82 -7.97 16.35
CA VAL A 149 10.06 -8.47 15.17
C VAL A 149 10.49 -9.90 14.87
N ILE A 150 9.50 -10.77 14.59
CA ILE A 150 9.73 -12.15 14.17
C ILE A 150 9.14 -12.36 12.78
N ILE A 151 9.94 -12.83 11.82
CA ILE A 151 9.48 -13.13 10.46
C ILE A 151 9.79 -14.59 10.14
N GLN A 152 8.73 -15.38 9.86
CA GLN A 152 8.83 -16.80 9.57
C GLN A 152 9.30 -17.08 8.14
N ALA A 153 9.75 -18.32 7.92
CA ALA A 153 10.45 -18.75 6.71
C ALA A 153 9.67 -18.47 5.40
N GLY A 154 10.40 -18.06 4.37
CA GLY A 154 9.87 -17.86 3.01
C GLY A 154 9.02 -16.61 2.83
N THR A 155 8.91 -15.76 3.84
CA THR A 155 8.17 -14.49 3.76
C THR A 155 8.95 -13.43 2.99
N VAL A 156 8.25 -12.65 2.15
CA VAL A 156 8.82 -11.57 1.34
C VAL A 156 8.27 -10.23 1.82
N ILE A 157 9.17 -9.33 2.23
CA ILE A 157 8.86 -7.98 2.69
C ILE A 157 9.40 -6.97 1.69
N GLY A 158 8.53 -6.11 1.14
CA GLY A 158 8.92 -5.00 0.28
C GLY A 158 9.03 -5.35 -1.20
N SER A 159 8.31 -6.40 -1.67
CA SER A 159 8.11 -6.59 -3.12
C SER A 159 7.42 -5.37 -3.75
N ASP A 160 7.63 -5.19 -5.04
CA ASP A 160 7.04 -4.07 -5.76
C ASP A 160 5.51 -4.17 -5.80
N ALA A 161 4.85 -3.02 -5.69
CA ALA A 161 3.43 -2.88 -5.81
C ALA A 161 2.89 -3.48 -7.13
N PHE A 162 1.75 -4.16 -7.05
CA PHE A 162 0.98 -4.57 -8.23
C PHE A 162 0.20 -3.37 -8.79
N TYR A 163 0.94 -2.38 -9.31
CA TYR A 163 0.37 -1.12 -9.81
C TYR A 163 0.87 -0.79 -11.22
N TYR A 164 -0.08 -0.61 -12.14
CA TYR A 164 0.20 -0.43 -13.56
C TYR A 164 -0.59 0.73 -14.15
N ASN A 165 0.08 1.60 -14.90
CA ASN A 165 -0.57 2.52 -15.81
C ASN A 165 -1.14 1.72 -16.99
N THR A 166 -2.45 1.77 -17.15
CA THR A 166 -3.17 0.97 -18.15
C THR A 166 -3.65 1.88 -19.28
N LYS A 167 -3.14 1.66 -20.50
CA LYS A 167 -3.58 2.32 -21.72
C LYS A 167 -3.80 1.24 -22.80
N LYS A 168 -5.02 1.17 -23.36
CA LYS A 168 -5.38 0.16 -24.35
C LYS A 168 -5.04 0.55 -25.80
N ASP A 169 -4.59 1.76 -26.02
CA ASP A 169 -4.17 2.38 -27.27
C ASP A 169 -2.69 2.16 -27.62
N ARG A 170 -1.98 1.34 -26.83
CA ARG A 170 -0.59 0.95 -27.04
C ARG A 170 -0.43 -0.57 -27.10
N GLU A 171 0.65 -1.07 -27.70
CA GLU A 171 0.93 -2.50 -27.85
C GLU A 171 0.94 -3.23 -26.49
N LEU A 172 1.69 -2.73 -25.51
CA LEU A 172 1.71 -3.25 -24.14
C LEU A 172 0.79 -2.40 -23.27
N TRP A 173 -0.37 -2.93 -22.95
CA TRP A 173 -1.41 -2.22 -22.19
C TRP A 173 -0.98 -1.81 -20.79
N TYR A 174 -0.17 -2.63 -20.15
CA TYR A 174 0.24 -2.44 -18.76
C TYR A 174 1.69 -1.98 -18.71
N LYS A 175 1.93 -0.79 -18.17
CA LYS A 175 3.26 -0.29 -17.87
C LYS A 175 3.42 -0.16 -16.37
N LYS A 176 4.42 -0.87 -15.80
CA LYS A 176 4.65 -0.86 -14.37
C LYS A 176 5.00 0.54 -13.89
N MET A 177 4.40 0.96 -12.78
CA MET A 177 4.78 2.16 -12.08
C MET A 177 5.91 1.84 -11.09
N PRO A 178 7.02 2.60 -11.06
CA PRO A 178 8.07 2.41 -10.06
C PRO A 178 7.52 2.48 -8.64
N SER A 179 7.89 1.51 -7.82
CA SER A 179 7.53 1.47 -6.40
C SER A 179 8.67 2.09 -5.59
N CYS A 180 8.54 3.35 -5.23
CA CYS A 180 9.56 4.11 -4.52
C CYS A 180 9.28 4.29 -3.02
N GLY A 181 8.16 3.76 -2.52
CA GLY A 181 7.85 3.67 -1.11
C GLY A 181 8.59 2.52 -0.41
N ARG A 182 8.25 2.26 0.84
CA ARG A 182 8.90 1.28 1.71
C ARG A 182 7.88 0.40 2.40
N VAL A 183 8.37 -0.61 3.13
CA VAL A 183 7.62 -1.28 4.20
C VAL A 183 8.23 -0.89 5.54
N ILE A 184 7.38 -0.49 6.48
CA ILE A 184 7.72 -0.24 7.87
C ILE A 184 6.96 -1.25 8.72
N ILE A 185 7.69 -2.04 9.49
CA ILE A 185 7.14 -2.99 10.47
C ILE A 185 7.49 -2.46 11.85
N GLU A 186 6.49 -2.12 12.65
CA GLU A 186 6.70 -1.60 14.00
C GLU A 186 7.07 -2.72 14.98
N ASP A 187 7.36 -2.34 16.25
CA ASP A 187 7.83 -3.26 17.28
C ASP A 187 6.85 -4.41 17.57
N HIS A 188 7.39 -5.54 18.01
CA HIS A 188 6.63 -6.71 18.48
C HIS A 188 5.67 -7.31 17.45
N VAL A 189 5.86 -7.06 16.17
CA VAL A 189 5.10 -7.68 15.08
C VAL A 189 5.64 -9.10 14.84
N GLU A 190 4.72 -10.04 14.62
CA GLU A 190 5.07 -11.40 14.18
C GLU A 190 4.38 -11.70 12.85
N ILE A 191 5.15 -12.24 11.88
CA ILE A 191 4.68 -12.54 10.54
C ILE A 191 4.93 -14.00 10.23
N GLY A 192 3.88 -14.72 9.89
CA GLY A 192 3.87 -16.14 9.53
C GLY A 192 4.66 -16.45 8.26
N ALA A 193 4.73 -17.73 7.93
CA ALA A 193 5.49 -18.24 6.80
C ALA A 193 4.79 -17.95 5.45
N GLY A 194 5.58 -17.68 4.41
CA GLY A 194 5.10 -17.48 3.04
C GLY A 194 4.20 -16.27 2.85
N CYS A 195 4.27 -15.28 3.74
CA CYS A 195 3.55 -14.01 3.58
C CYS A 195 4.22 -13.11 2.55
N THR A 196 3.44 -12.19 1.96
CA THR A 196 3.95 -11.15 1.06
C THR A 196 3.41 -9.78 1.47
N ILE A 197 4.30 -8.82 1.69
CA ILE A 197 3.94 -7.43 2.03
C ILE A 197 4.59 -6.52 1.01
N ASP A 198 3.77 -5.89 0.17
CA ASP A 198 4.24 -5.00 -0.88
C ASP A 198 4.66 -3.64 -0.32
N ARG A 199 5.73 -3.09 -0.89
CA ARG A 199 6.12 -1.69 -0.61
C ARG A 199 5.08 -0.73 -1.20
N GLY A 200 4.98 0.45 -0.66
CA GLY A 200 4.14 1.48 -1.24
C GLY A 200 4.62 1.92 -2.63
N VAL A 201 3.68 2.37 -3.45
CA VAL A 201 4.02 3.00 -4.74
C VAL A 201 4.81 4.28 -4.49
N SER A 202 4.32 5.15 -3.63
CA SER A 202 5.02 6.39 -3.27
C SER A 202 5.12 6.61 -1.74
N HIS A 203 4.29 5.93 -0.94
CA HIS A 203 4.28 6.01 0.52
C HIS A 203 4.78 4.72 1.16
N ASP A 204 4.74 4.67 2.47
CA ASP A 204 5.10 3.49 3.22
C ASP A 204 3.88 2.58 3.43
N SER A 205 4.03 1.28 3.20
CA SER A 205 3.15 0.26 3.77
C SER A 205 3.56 0.05 5.23
N ILE A 206 2.62 0.16 6.17
CA ILE A 206 2.95 0.16 7.61
C ILE A 206 2.20 -0.97 8.30
N ILE A 207 2.94 -1.78 9.06
CA ILE A 207 2.38 -2.79 9.96
C ILE A 207 2.53 -2.31 11.39
N GLY A 208 1.41 -1.97 12.04
CA GLY A 208 1.39 -1.38 13.37
C GLY A 208 1.85 -2.34 14.47
N LYS A 209 2.38 -1.74 15.53
CA LYS A 209 2.97 -2.42 16.69
C LYS A 209 2.10 -3.55 17.25
N GLY A 210 2.72 -4.68 17.56
CA GLY A 210 2.07 -5.82 18.21
C GLY A 210 1.16 -6.65 17.30
N THR A 211 1.02 -6.30 16.03
CA THR A 211 0.19 -7.03 15.05
C THR A 211 0.73 -8.44 14.83
N LYS A 212 -0.17 -9.42 14.71
CA LYS A 212 0.12 -10.82 14.45
C LYS A 212 -0.49 -11.24 13.13
N ILE A 213 0.34 -11.78 12.25
CA ILE A 213 -0.01 -12.18 10.90
C ILE A 213 0.32 -13.66 10.75
N ASP A 214 -0.68 -14.47 10.43
CA ASP A 214 -0.54 -15.91 10.20
C ASP A 214 0.02 -16.19 8.78
N ASN A 215 0.17 -17.46 8.45
CA ASN A 215 0.81 -17.91 7.22
C ASN A 215 0.03 -17.51 5.95
N LEU A 216 0.75 -17.29 4.84
CA LEU A 216 0.19 -17.05 3.51
C LEU A 216 -0.70 -15.80 3.41
N VAL A 217 -0.50 -14.81 4.25
CA VAL A 217 -1.19 -13.53 4.17
C VAL A 217 -0.53 -12.64 3.12
N HIS A 218 -1.35 -11.98 2.29
CA HIS A 218 -0.91 -10.92 1.38
C HIS A 218 -1.39 -9.56 1.84
N ILE A 219 -0.48 -8.58 1.89
CA ILE A 219 -0.79 -7.18 2.16
C ILE A 219 -0.27 -6.33 1.01
N GLY A 220 -1.21 -5.71 0.27
CA GLY A 220 -0.92 -4.86 -0.88
C GLY A 220 -0.36 -3.49 -0.48
N HIS A 221 0.20 -2.83 -1.46
CA HIS A 221 0.94 -1.58 -1.37
C HIS A 221 0.19 -0.43 -0.67
N ASP A 222 0.93 0.49 -0.04
CA ASP A 222 0.41 1.70 0.63
C ASP A 222 -0.66 1.40 1.71
N THR A 223 -0.74 0.16 2.17
CA THR A 223 -1.66 -0.26 3.25
C THR A 223 -1.06 0.09 4.60
N VAL A 224 -1.89 0.67 5.46
CA VAL A 224 -1.51 1.04 6.84
C VAL A 224 -2.39 0.28 7.82
N THR A 225 -1.77 -0.56 8.65
CA THR A 225 -2.47 -1.25 9.73
C THR A 225 -2.24 -0.55 11.06
N GLY A 226 -3.27 -0.54 11.90
CA GLY A 226 -3.19 -0.14 13.29
C GLY A 226 -2.41 -1.13 14.15
N LYS A 227 -2.42 -0.89 15.45
CA LYS A 227 -1.74 -1.70 16.46
C LYS A 227 -2.57 -2.91 16.87
N ASN A 228 -1.89 -3.98 17.31
CA ASN A 228 -2.51 -5.18 17.89
C ASN A 228 -3.59 -5.81 16.98
N CYS A 229 -3.41 -5.76 15.69
CA CYS A 229 -4.28 -6.46 14.74
C CYS A 229 -3.95 -7.96 14.70
N LEU A 230 -4.92 -8.79 14.27
CA LEU A 230 -4.76 -10.22 14.06
C LEU A 230 -5.28 -10.59 12.67
N PHE A 231 -4.39 -11.08 11.81
CA PHE A 231 -4.74 -11.54 10.47
C PHE A 231 -4.45 -13.03 10.39
N ALA A 232 -5.51 -13.82 10.30
CA ALA A 232 -5.40 -15.28 10.21
C ALA A 232 -4.99 -15.74 8.80
N GLY A 233 -4.74 -17.03 8.65
CA GLY A 233 -4.14 -17.60 7.43
C GLY A 233 -4.89 -17.27 6.15
N GLN A 234 -4.12 -17.00 5.08
CA GLN A 234 -4.63 -16.70 3.73
C GLN A 234 -5.51 -15.45 3.62
N VAL A 235 -5.42 -14.52 4.55
CA VAL A 235 -6.05 -13.20 4.40
C VAL A 235 -5.39 -12.46 3.24
N GLY A 236 -6.19 -11.84 2.37
CA GLY A 236 -5.74 -10.99 1.27
C GLY A 236 -6.22 -9.55 1.44
N ILE A 237 -5.31 -8.61 1.57
CA ILE A 237 -5.61 -7.18 1.71
C ILE A 237 -5.06 -6.46 0.47
N ALA A 238 -5.95 -5.84 -0.29
CA ALA A 238 -5.54 -5.07 -1.47
C ALA A 238 -4.85 -3.75 -1.08
N GLY A 239 -4.33 -3.02 -2.08
CA GLY A 239 -3.59 -1.77 -1.84
C GLY A 239 -4.41 -0.62 -1.28
N VAL A 240 -3.73 0.29 -0.59
CA VAL A 240 -4.27 1.58 -0.08
C VAL A 240 -5.37 1.38 0.97
N VAL A 241 -5.33 0.31 1.75
CA VAL A 241 -6.30 0.04 2.82
C VAL A 241 -5.80 0.66 4.14
N LYS A 242 -6.70 1.28 4.89
CA LYS A 242 -6.46 1.75 6.25
C LYS A 242 -7.16 0.84 7.24
N ILE A 243 -6.42 0.21 8.13
CA ILE A 243 -6.94 -0.71 9.14
C ILE A 243 -6.72 -0.09 10.52
N GLY A 244 -7.79 0.04 11.30
CA GLY A 244 -7.73 0.58 12.66
C GLY A 244 -7.09 -0.39 13.66
N ASP A 245 -6.87 0.08 14.87
CA ASP A 245 -6.30 -0.73 15.96
C ASP A 245 -7.19 -1.91 16.33
N GLY A 246 -6.60 -3.03 16.72
CA GLY A 246 -7.32 -4.20 17.26
C GLY A 246 -8.22 -4.93 16.27
N VAL A 247 -8.08 -4.70 14.98
CA VAL A 247 -8.88 -5.40 13.95
C VAL A 247 -8.48 -6.86 13.87
N THR A 248 -9.49 -7.74 13.79
CA THR A 248 -9.32 -9.18 13.57
C THR A 248 -9.92 -9.58 12.22
N LEU A 249 -9.10 -10.09 11.32
CA LEU A 249 -9.52 -10.70 10.05
C LEU A 249 -9.29 -12.21 10.15
N TRP A 250 -10.36 -12.97 10.13
CA TRP A 250 -10.25 -14.44 10.16
C TRP A 250 -9.87 -15.02 8.81
N GLY A 251 -9.55 -16.31 8.79
CA GLY A 251 -8.94 -16.96 7.62
C GLY A 251 -9.68 -16.74 6.30
N GLN A 252 -8.91 -16.51 5.23
CA GLN A 252 -9.40 -16.29 3.86
C GLN A 252 -10.31 -15.06 3.69
N VAL A 253 -10.24 -14.09 4.58
CA VAL A 253 -10.91 -12.80 4.38
C VAL A 253 -10.21 -12.06 3.23
N GLY A 254 -11.01 -11.53 2.29
CA GLY A 254 -10.55 -10.66 1.22
C GLY A 254 -10.99 -9.21 1.46
N VAL A 255 -10.05 -8.26 1.41
CA VAL A 255 -10.33 -6.82 1.56
C VAL A 255 -10.05 -6.09 0.26
N SER A 256 -11.06 -5.41 -0.29
CA SER A 256 -10.93 -4.61 -1.51
C SER A 256 -10.08 -3.35 -1.28
N LYS A 257 -9.53 -2.81 -2.37
CA LYS A 257 -8.65 -1.63 -2.33
C LYS A 257 -9.33 -0.37 -1.82
N THR A 258 -8.52 0.52 -1.23
CA THR A 258 -8.91 1.91 -0.90
C THR A 258 -10.04 1.98 0.14
N LEU A 259 -10.08 1.03 1.07
CA LEU A 259 -11.07 0.96 2.14
C LEU A 259 -10.49 1.38 3.50
N THR A 260 -11.40 1.76 4.40
CA THR A 260 -11.11 1.96 5.81
C THR A 260 -11.83 0.90 6.64
N ILE A 261 -11.06 0.13 7.41
CA ILE A 261 -11.59 -0.84 8.38
C ILE A 261 -11.52 -0.20 9.77
N GLY A 262 -12.68 0.06 10.37
CA GLY A 262 -12.78 0.71 11.68
C GLY A 262 -12.08 -0.10 12.79
N ALA A 263 -11.58 0.58 13.81
CA ALA A 263 -10.87 -0.08 14.93
C ALA A 263 -11.77 -1.13 15.63
N ASN A 264 -11.13 -2.19 16.16
CA ASN A 264 -11.80 -3.30 16.83
C ASN A 264 -12.88 -4.02 15.99
N THR A 265 -12.83 -3.90 14.67
CA THR A 265 -13.66 -4.66 13.74
C THR A 265 -13.22 -6.13 13.74
N VAL A 266 -14.20 -7.04 13.74
CA VAL A 266 -13.96 -8.47 13.52
C VAL A 266 -14.65 -8.90 12.23
N VAL A 267 -13.91 -9.55 11.33
CA VAL A 267 -14.48 -10.11 10.09
C VAL A 267 -14.31 -11.62 10.12
N TYR A 268 -15.44 -12.35 10.04
CA TYR A 268 -15.43 -13.82 10.07
C TYR A 268 -14.84 -14.40 8.79
N ALA A 269 -14.37 -15.63 8.91
CA ALA A 269 -13.66 -16.34 7.84
C ALA A 269 -14.44 -16.38 6.51
N GLN A 270 -13.70 -16.40 5.38
CA GLN A 270 -14.22 -16.47 4.01
C GLN A 270 -15.16 -15.31 3.63
N SER A 271 -15.03 -14.17 4.29
CA SER A 271 -15.81 -12.96 4.00
C SER A 271 -15.12 -12.01 3.02
N GLY A 272 -15.91 -11.29 2.24
CA GLY A 272 -15.44 -10.30 1.27
C GLY A 272 -15.80 -8.87 1.67
N VAL A 273 -14.81 -8.08 2.06
CA VAL A 273 -14.97 -6.67 2.45
C VAL A 273 -14.88 -5.79 1.20
N LYS A 274 -16.00 -5.17 0.80
CA LYS A 274 -16.05 -4.29 -0.38
C LYS A 274 -16.37 -2.83 -0.07
N ASN A 275 -16.73 -2.52 1.18
CA ASN A 275 -17.05 -1.18 1.67
C ASN A 275 -16.31 -0.92 2.97
N ASP A 276 -16.19 0.35 3.34
CA ASP A 276 -15.69 0.75 4.66
C ASP A 276 -16.51 0.10 5.77
N THR A 277 -15.87 -0.20 6.90
CA THR A 277 -16.52 -0.77 8.07
C THR A 277 -16.51 0.20 9.24
N GLU A 278 -17.60 0.21 10.02
CA GLU A 278 -17.61 0.88 11.30
C GLU A 278 -16.83 0.06 12.34
N GLY A 279 -16.16 0.75 13.25
CA GLY A 279 -15.41 0.10 14.33
C GLY A 279 -16.29 -0.61 15.36
N GLY A 280 -15.69 -1.59 16.05
CA GLY A 280 -16.36 -2.32 17.15
C GLY A 280 -17.45 -3.29 16.71
N LYS A 281 -17.63 -3.51 15.41
CA LYS A 281 -18.65 -4.42 14.87
C LYS A 281 -18.06 -5.73 14.36
N VAL A 282 -18.91 -6.72 14.24
CA VAL A 282 -18.60 -8.03 13.68
C VAL A 282 -19.32 -8.19 12.35
N TYR A 283 -18.56 -8.58 11.30
CA TYR A 283 -19.05 -8.70 9.93
C TYR A 283 -18.90 -10.13 9.41
N PHE A 284 -19.82 -10.53 8.54
CA PHE A 284 -19.80 -11.84 7.88
C PHE A 284 -20.40 -11.77 6.48
N GLY A 285 -19.89 -12.59 5.59
CA GLY A 285 -20.45 -12.84 4.27
C GLY A 285 -19.66 -12.25 3.12
N SER A 286 -20.17 -12.49 1.90
CA SER A 286 -19.57 -11.96 0.66
C SER A 286 -20.70 -11.47 -0.27
N PRO A 287 -20.92 -10.16 -0.35
CA PRO A 287 -20.27 -9.10 0.42
C PRO A 287 -20.55 -9.18 1.90
N ILE A 288 -19.69 -8.57 2.71
CA ILE A 288 -19.89 -8.54 4.16
C ILE A 288 -21.10 -7.68 4.54
N GLU A 289 -21.77 -8.14 5.58
CA GLU A 289 -22.79 -7.40 6.32
C GLU A 289 -22.51 -7.54 7.82
N GLU A 290 -23.23 -6.79 8.65
CA GLU A 290 -23.15 -7.00 10.10
C GLU A 290 -23.57 -8.44 10.42
N ALA A 291 -22.76 -9.16 11.22
CA ALA A 291 -22.86 -10.62 11.36
C ALA A 291 -24.25 -11.07 11.82
N ARG A 292 -24.87 -10.32 12.76
CA ARG A 292 -26.20 -10.64 13.27
C ARG A 292 -27.27 -10.51 12.19
N GLU A 293 -27.19 -9.52 11.33
CA GLU A 293 -28.12 -9.34 10.22
C GLU A 293 -27.92 -10.41 9.15
N LYS A 294 -26.67 -10.72 8.82
CA LYS A 294 -26.36 -11.80 7.87
C LYS A 294 -26.84 -13.16 8.34
N MET A 295 -26.71 -13.45 9.63
CA MET A 295 -27.24 -14.70 10.21
C MET A 295 -28.76 -14.77 10.13
N LYS A 296 -29.49 -13.66 10.35
CA LYS A 296 -30.94 -13.62 10.15
C LYS A 296 -31.31 -13.87 8.69
N GLU A 297 -30.61 -13.23 7.74
CA GLU A 297 -30.81 -13.45 6.31
C GLU A 297 -30.68 -14.94 5.96
N LEU A 298 -29.61 -15.61 6.40
CA LEU A 298 -29.38 -17.03 6.15
C LEU A 298 -30.48 -17.92 6.74
N VAL A 299 -31.05 -17.57 7.91
CA VAL A 299 -32.20 -18.27 8.50
C VAL A 299 -33.43 -18.10 7.60
N TRP A 300 -33.69 -16.90 7.08
CA TRP A 300 -34.82 -16.67 6.19
C TRP A 300 -34.67 -17.41 4.85
N ILE A 301 -33.48 -17.40 4.28
CA ILE A 301 -33.17 -18.16 3.06
C ILE A 301 -33.51 -19.66 3.27
N LYS A 302 -33.12 -20.25 4.38
CA LYS A 302 -33.44 -21.64 4.69
C LYS A 302 -34.95 -21.90 4.88
N ARG A 303 -35.75 -20.88 5.18
CA ARG A 303 -37.21 -20.98 5.36
C ARG A 303 -37.98 -20.76 4.04
N ILE A 304 -37.33 -20.25 3.00
CA ILE A 304 -37.99 -19.99 1.69
C ILE A 304 -38.73 -21.23 1.17
N PRO A 305 -38.16 -22.45 1.14
CA PRO A 305 -38.89 -23.63 0.65
C PRO A 305 -40.17 -23.89 1.42
N LEU A 306 -40.16 -23.75 2.76
CA LEU A 306 -41.34 -23.94 3.60
C LEU A 306 -42.41 -22.88 3.38
N LEU A 307 -41.98 -21.62 3.12
CA LEU A 307 -42.91 -20.53 2.79
C LEU A 307 -43.51 -20.74 1.41
N TRP A 308 -42.71 -21.21 0.44
CA TRP A 308 -43.16 -21.54 -0.89
C TRP A 308 -44.24 -22.63 -0.89
N GLU A 309 -44.03 -23.73 -0.16
CA GLU A 309 -45.03 -24.80 0.02
C GLU A 309 -46.33 -24.30 0.63
N LYS A 310 -46.24 -23.34 1.59
CA LYS A 310 -47.47 -22.77 2.23
C LYS A 310 -48.24 -21.84 1.32
N VAL A 311 -47.55 -21.09 0.43
CA VAL A 311 -48.16 -20.05 -0.40
C VAL A 311 -48.64 -20.61 -1.74
N MET A 312 -47.84 -21.48 -2.34
CA MET A 312 -48.10 -22.00 -3.70
C MET A 312 -48.72 -23.40 -3.72
N GLY A 313 -48.83 -24.05 -2.56
CA GLY A 313 -49.20 -25.46 -2.46
C GLY A 313 -48.00 -26.37 -2.75
N LYS A 314 -48.12 -27.64 -2.30
CA LYS A 314 -47.08 -28.63 -2.69
C LYS A 314 -47.15 -28.86 -4.21
N PRO A 315 -45.97 -28.98 -4.88
CA PRO A 315 -45.97 -29.37 -6.31
C PRO A 315 -46.61 -30.71 -6.58
#